data_0da17dee4b03a1ea89b81f7e762716a7
#
_entry.id   0da17dee4b03a1ea89b81f7e762716a7
#
_cell.length_a   1.000
_cell.length_b   1.000
_cell.length_c   1.000
_cell.angle_alpha   90.00
_cell.angle_beta   90.00
_cell.angle_gamma   90.00
#
_symmetry.space_group_name_H-M   'P 1'
#
loop_
_entity.id
_entity.type
_entity.pdbx_description
1 polymer ?
#
loop_
_entity_poly.entity_id
_entity_poly.type
_entity_poly.pdbx_seq_one_letter_code
_entity_poly.pdbx_strand_id
1 'polypeptide(L)'
;MVDGTGVAADGTIIGSDGYTTPLDVNNNGIADYQEAGPDTDNDGIADACDNTEDTDGDGIDDSVDVDDDNDGIYDTAEGSGDTDQDGIPDSRDTDSDNDGCSDAKEAGFTDANADGMVDGTGIAANGKVIGSDGYTNPADVDANGVADYREAGPDSDNDGIADACDTINPIDDNDGDGIVDAIDLDDDNDGILDTEEGTGDSDGD
;
A
#
# COMPACT_ATOMS: atom_id res chain seq x y z
N MET A 1 -13.62 14.32 -29.17
CA MET A 1 -14.23 15.05 -30.33
C MET A 1 -15.53 14.34 -30.67
N VAL A 2 -16.64 15.05 -30.84
CA VAL A 2 -17.93 14.41 -31.18
C VAL A 2 -17.89 13.95 -32.64
N ASP A 3 -18.19 12.68 -32.87
CA ASP A 3 -18.20 12.12 -34.23
C ASP A 3 -19.42 12.61 -35.03
N GLY A 4 -19.22 12.95 -36.31
CA GLY A 4 -20.26 13.41 -37.20
C GLY A 4 -19.84 13.46 -38.65
N THR A 5 -20.79 13.70 -39.56
CA THR A 5 -20.56 13.65 -40.99
C THR A 5 -20.25 15.02 -41.65
N GLY A 6 -20.26 16.08 -40.87
CA GLY A 6 -19.97 17.45 -41.32
C GLY A 6 -20.38 18.50 -40.31
N VAL A 7 -20.25 19.78 -40.68
CA VAL A 7 -20.61 20.92 -39.82
C VAL A 7 -21.74 21.71 -40.52
N ALA A 8 -22.81 21.96 -39.80
CA ALA A 8 -23.92 22.79 -40.29
C ALA A 8 -23.55 24.27 -40.28
N ALA A 9 -24.39 25.11 -40.94
CA ALA A 9 -24.14 26.54 -41.07
C ALA A 9 -24.16 27.32 -39.74
N ASP A 10 -24.76 26.75 -38.70
CA ASP A 10 -24.79 27.26 -37.34
C ASP A 10 -23.64 26.77 -36.47
N GLY A 11 -22.73 25.95 -37.02
CA GLY A 11 -21.56 25.40 -36.34
C GLY A 11 -21.82 24.05 -35.64
N THR A 12 -23.03 23.51 -35.70
CA THR A 12 -23.31 22.17 -35.11
C THR A 12 -22.76 21.05 -35.99
N ILE A 13 -22.41 19.91 -35.37
CA ILE A 13 -21.91 18.74 -36.07
C ILE A 13 -23.05 17.87 -36.54
N ILE A 14 -23.14 17.67 -37.88
CA ILE A 14 -24.24 16.92 -38.49
C ILE A 14 -24.05 15.42 -38.21
N GLY A 15 -25.13 14.78 -37.72
CA GLY A 15 -25.16 13.33 -37.47
C GLY A 15 -24.42 12.91 -36.23
N SER A 16 -24.06 13.86 -35.35
CA SER A 16 -23.53 13.54 -34.03
C SER A 16 -24.69 13.12 -33.09
N ASP A 17 -24.33 12.34 -32.08
CA ASP A 17 -25.17 12.04 -30.92
C ASP A 17 -25.07 13.10 -29.82
N GLY A 18 -24.26 14.14 -30.06
CA GLY A 18 -24.15 15.30 -29.19
C GLY A 18 -25.38 16.20 -29.15
N TYR A 19 -25.25 17.35 -28.51
CA TYR A 19 -26.35 18.37 -28.37
C TYR A 19 -27.58 17.90 -27.58
N THR A 20 -27.43 16.85 -26.80
CA THR A 20 -28.39 16.45 -25.77
C THR A 20 -28.10 17.18 -24.45
N THR A 21 -29.03 17.11 -23.51
CA THR A 21 -28.74 17.60 -22.16
C THR A 21 -27.52 16.80 -21.59
N PRO A 22 -26.46 17.48 -21.16
CA PRO A 22 -25.34 16.77 -20.57
C PRO A 22 -25.76 15.92 -19.36
N LEU A 23 -25.06 14.85 -19.16
CA LEU A 23 -25.30 13.93 -18.05
C LEU A 23 -25.01 14.65 -16.72
N ASP A 24 -25.80 14.37 -15.71
CA ASP A 24 -25.67 14.79 -14.30
C ASP A 24 -26.15 13.58 -13.48
N VAL A 25 -25.24 12.63 -13.23
CA VAL A 25 -25.54 11.33 -12.62
C VAL A 25 -25.94 11.47 -11.16
N ASN A 26 -25.31 12.40 -10.45
CA ASN A 26 -25.56 12.63 -9.02
C ASN A 26 -26.72 13.61 -8.76
N ASN A 27 -27.28 14.23 -9.83
CA ASN A 27 -28.39 15.18 -9.81
C ASN A 27 -28.16 16.40 -8.90
N ASN A 28 -26.92 16.91 -8.84
CA ASN A 28 -26.59 18.09 -8.05
C ASN A 28 -26.79 19.42 -8.82
N GLY A 29 -27.14 19.34 -10.10
CA GLY A 29 -27.40 20.47 -11.00
C GLY A 29 -26.15 20.98 -11.72
N ILE A 30 -25.03 20.32 -11.57
CA ILE A 30 -23.80 20.55 -12.33
C ILE A 30 -23.61 19.33 -13.25
N ALA A 31 -23.38 19.58 -14.53
CA ALA A 31 -23.18 18.46 -15.47
C ALA A 31 -21.83 17.78 -15.21
N ASP A 32 -21.77 16.46 -15.32
CA ASP A 32 -20.60 15.64 -15.00
C ASP A 32 -19.30 16.15 -15.66
N TYR A 33 -19.38 16.68 -16.89
CA TYR A 33 -18.20 17.25 -17.57
C TYR A 33 -17.66 18.55 -16.93
N GLN A 34 -18.39 19.12 -15.96
CA GLN A 34 -18.00 20.34 -15.21
C GLN A 34 -17.53 20.01 -13.79
N GLU A 35 -17.61 18.78 -13.40
CA GLU A 35 -17.14 18.29 -12.11
C GLU A 35 -15.84 17.53 -12.29
N ALA A 36 -14.90 17.73 -11.37
CA ALA A 36 -13.77 16.83 -11.25
C ALA A 36 -14.34 15.49 -10.74
N GLY A 37 -14.22 14.46 -11.55
CA GLY A 37 -14.54 13.09 -11.14
C GLY A 37 -13.56 12.59 -10.07
N PRO A 38 -13.80 11.41 -9.47
CA PRO A 38 -12.75 10.67 -8.77
C PRO A 38 -11.53 10.53 -9.70
N ASP A 39 -10.35 10.60 -9.11
CA ASP A 39 -9.03 10.45 -9.76
C ASP A 39 -8.23 9.66 -8.74
N THR A 40 -8.33 8.34 -8.87
CA THR A 40 -7.92 7.39 -7.82
C THR A 40 -6.40 7.30 -7.71
N ASP A 41 -5.69 7.39 -8.84
CA ASP A 41 -4.23 7.34 -8.91
C ASP A 41 -3.56 8.74 -8.86
N ASN A 42 -4.38 9.82 -8.90
CA ASN A 42 -3.94 11.23 -8.88
C ASN A 42 -3.07 11.67 -10.08
N ASP A 43 -3.23 11.05 -11.24
CA ASP A 43 -2.52 11.42 -12.47
C ASP A 43 -3.08 12.72 -13.12
N GLY A 44 -4.26 13.17 -12.70
CA GLY A 44 -4.97 14.35 -13.18
C GLY A 44 -6.01 14.02 -14.26
N ILE A 45 -6.28 12.76 -14.53
CA ILE A 45 -7.34 12.26 -15.40
C ILE A 45 -8.40 11.60 -14.51
N ALA A 46 -9.66 11.95 -14.66
CA ALA A 46 -10.71 11.33 -13.83
C ALA A 46 -10.96 9.88 -14.26
N ASP A 47 -11.19 8.98 -13.31
CA ASP A 47 -11.43 7.52 -13.49
C ASP A 47 -12.41 7.18 -14.63
N ALA A 48 -13.42 8.05 -14.88
CA ALA A 48 -14.39 7.87 -15.96
C ALA A 48 -13.80 8.10 -17.37
N CYS A 49 -12.68 8.76 -17.48
CA CYS A 49 -11.97 9.10 -18.72
C CYS A 49 -10.62 8.40 -18.83
N ASP A 50 -10.18 7.84 -17.76
CA ASP A 50 -8.99 7.08 -17.63
C ASP A 50 -9.29 5.58 -17.79
N ASN A 51 -8.52 4.91 -18.63
CA ASN A 51 -8.56 3.45 -18.75
C ASN A 51 -7.24 2.85 -18.29
N THR A 52 -6.42 3.66 -17.65
CA THR A 52 -5.09 3.29 -17.22
C THR A 52 -5.04 3.42 -15.71
N GLU A 53 -4.96 2.31 -15.02
CA GLU A 53 -4.65 2.26 -13.60
C GLU A 53 -3.13 2.28 -13.49
N ASP A 54 -2.57 3.06 -12.59
CA ASP A 54 -1.15 3.21 -12.25
C ASP A 54 -1.11 3.23 -10.73
N THR A 55 -1.09 2.04 -10.14
CA THR A 55 -1.34 1.81 -8.71
C THR A 55 -0.25 2.45 -7.84
N ASP A 56 1.02 2.32 -8.25
CA ASP A 56 2.18 2.85 -7.51
C ASP A 56 2.55 4.30 -7.89
N GLY A 57 1.99 4.82 -8.98
CA GLY A 57 2.21 6.20 -9.44
C GLY A 57 3.57 6.42 -10.12
N ASP A 58 4.23 5.39 -10.63
CA ASP A 58 5.55 5.46 -11.27
C ASP A 58 5.50 5.94 -12.72
N GLY A 59 4.29 6.00 -13.30
CA GLY A 59 4.00 6.44 -14.67
C GLY A 59 3.99 5.30 -15.69
N ILE A 60 3.94 4.05 -15.24
CA ILE A 60 3.71 2.87 -16.05
C ILE A 60 2.34 2.31 -15.67
N ASP A 61 1.50 2.11 -16.66
CA ASP A 61 0.16 1.52 -16.55
C ASP A 61 0.21 0.10 -15.98
N ASP A 62 -0.64 -0.27 -15.01
CA ASP A 62 -0.76 -1.63 -14.47
C ASP A 62 -0.90 -2.69 -15.58
N SER A 63 -1.52 -2.34 -16.70
CA SER A 63 -1.69 -3.27 -17.84
C SER A 63 -0.39 -3.69 -18.52
N VAL A 64 0.71 -2.99 -18.28
CA VAL A 64 2.04 -3.21 -18.86
C VAL A 64 3.14 -3.23 -17.81
N ASP A 65 2.79 -2.87 -16.57
CA ASP A 65 3.64 -3.02 -15.43
C ASP A 65 3.84 -4.51 -15.11
N VAL A 66 4.87 -4.86 -14.43
CA VAL A 66 5.15 -6.22 -13.98
C VAL A 66 5.15 -6.35 -12.46
N ASP A 67 4.90 -5.21 -11.78
CA ASP A 67 4.89 -5.05 -10.34
C ASP A 67 4.05 -3.80 -10.03
N ASP A 68 2.72 -3.97 -10.04
CA ASP A 68 1.72 -2.90 -10.05
C ASP A 68 1.78 -1.99 -8.81
N ASP A 69 2.33 -2.46 -7.68
CA ASP A 69 2.44 -1.72 -6.41
C ASP A 69 3.90 -1.44 -5.97
N ASN A 70 4.88 -1.90 -6.78
CA ASN A 70 6.32 -1.70 -6.55
C ASN A 70 6.85 -2.28 -5.20
N ASP A 71 6.22 -3.31 -4.66
CA ASP A 71 6.68 -3.98 -3.45
C ASP A 71 7.91 -4.87 -3.66
N GLY A 72 8.25 -5.14 -4.93
CA GLY A 72 9.38 -5.98 -5.36
C GLY A 72 9.03 -7.44 -5.60
N ILE A 73 7.76 -7.80 -5.52
CA ILE A 73 7.21 -9.08 -5.94
C ILE A 73 6.58 -8.86 -7.33
N TYR A 74 6.64 -9.83 -8.20
CA TYR A 74 5.99 -9.70 -9.52
C TYR A 74 4.50 -10.04 -9.42
N ASP A 75 3.61 -9.29 -10.10
CA ASP A 75 2.17 -9.59 -10.21
C ASP A 75 1.92 -11.05 -10.59
N THR A 76 2.79 -11.63 -11.42
CA THR A 76 2.68 -13.04 -11.83
C THR A 76 2.98 -14.02 -10.72
N ALA A 77 3.68 -13.60 -9.65
CA ALA A 77 3.95 -14.41 -8.47
C ALA A 77 2.81 -14.26 -7.45
N GLU A 78 2.24 -13.09 -7.36
CA GLU A 78 1.12 -12.78 -6.50
C GLU A 78 -0.19 -13.31 -7.07
N GLY A 79 -0.38 -13.16 -8.37
CA GLY A 79 -1.56 -13.64 -9.08
C GLY A 79 -2.75 -12.69 -8.93
N SER A 80 -3.94 -13.24 -8.90
CA SER A 80 -5.19 -12.49 -8.74
C SER A 80 -5.86 -12.81 -7.40
N GLY A 81 -5.06 -13.08 -6.37
CA GLY A 81 -5.52 -13.27 -5.00
C GLY A 81 -5.98 -11.95 -4.39
N ASP A 82 -6.61 -12.03 -3.26
CA ASP A 82 -7.00 -10.96 -2.34
C ASP A 82 -6.99 -11.66 -0.99
N THR A 83 -5.82 -11.60 -0.35
CA THR A 83 -5.49 -12.47 0.80
C THR A 83 -6.28 -12.06 2.04
N ASP A 84 -6.39 -10.76 2.33
CA ASP A 84 -7.13 -10.23 3.48
C ASP A 84 -8.62 -9.98 3.19
N GLN A 85 -9.04 -10.01 1.91
CA GLN A 85 -10.40 -9.82 1.41
C GLN A 85 -10.94 -8.39 1.62
N ASP A 86 -10.08 -7.40 1.51
CA ASP A 86 -10.46 -6.00 1.57
C ASP A 86 -10.99 -5.45 0.23
N GLY A 87 -10.74 -6.16 -0.87
CA GLY A 87 -11.17 -5.86 -2.23
C GLY A 87 -10.06 -5.35 -3.13
N ILE A 88 -8.83 -5.24 -2.63
CA ILE A 88 -7.62 -4.96 -3.40
C ILE A 88 -6.94 -6.31 -3.69
N PRO A 89 -6.54 -6.62 -4.93
CA PRO A 89 -5.75 -7.82 -5.21
C PRO A 89 -4.35 -7.71 -4.62
N ASP A 90 -3.75 -8.82 -4.19
CA ASP A 90 -2.38 -8.88 -3.66
C ASP A 90 -1.36 -8.13 -4.54
N SER A 91 -1.51 -8.17 -5.87
CA SER A 91 -0.61 -7.49 -6.82
C SER A 91 -0.77 -5.96 -6.90
N ARG A 92 -1.57 -5.37 -6.03
CA ARG A 92 -1.82 -3.93 -5.94
C ARG A 92 -1.93 -3.48 -4.50
N ASP A 93 -1.59 -4.38 -3.59
CA ASP A 93 -1.70 -4.19 -2.16
C ASP A 93 -0.34 -4.38 -1.52
N THR A 94 0.22 -3.34 -0.97
CA THR A 94 1.53 -3.36 -0.32
C THR A 94 1.53 -3.98 1.08
N ASP A 95 0.37 -4.50 1.54
CA ASP A 95 0.18 -5.20 2.83
C ASP A 95 -0.94 -6.24 2.64
N SER A 96 -0.66 -7.28 1.83
CA SER A 96 -1.64 -8.25 1.31
C SER A 96 -2.43 -8.99 2.38
N ASP A 97 -1.89 -9.20 3.57
CA ASP A 97 -2.57 -9.90 4.67
C ASP A 97 -3.06 -8.96 5.77
N ASN A 98 -2.78 -7.65 5.62
CA ASN A 98 -3.26 -6.55 6.46
C ASN A 98 -2.88 -6.70 7.93
N ASP A 99 -1.64 -7.13 8.17
CA ASP A 99 -1.10 -7.29 9.53
C ASP A 99 -0.22 -6.09 9.97
N GLY A 100 -0.13 -5.05 9.10
CA GLY A 100 0.63 -3.83 9.36
C GLY A 100 2.12 -3.94 9.04
N CYS A 101 2.55 -5.05 8.49
CA CYS A 101 3.87 -5.25 7.91
C CYS A 101 3.78 -5.22 6.40
N SER A 102 4.59 -4.46 5.69
CA SER A 102 4.50 -4.41 4.24
C SER A 102 5.06 -5.68 3.59
N ASP A 103 4.46 -6.08 2.47
CA ASP A 103 4.87 -7.23 1.66
C ASP A 103 6.35 -7.19 1.30
N ALA A 104 6.87 -6.01 0.92
CA ALA A 104 8.28 -5.80 0.67
C ALA A 104 9.18 -6.24 1.85
N LYS A 105 8.80 -5.88 3.08
CA LYS A 105 9.57 -6.27 4.29
C LYS A 105 9.44 -7.74 4.60
N GLU A 106 8.25 -8.30 4.49
CA GLU A 106 8.00 -9.71 4.76
C GLU A 106 8.62 -10.61 3.70
N ALA A 107 8.67 -10.17 2.44
CA ALA A 107 9.43 -10.82 1.39
C ALA A 107 10.95 -10.77 1.64
N GLY A 108 11.40 -9.99 2.61
CA GLY A 108 12.82 -9.82 2.98
C GLY A 108 13.55 -8.81 2.13
N PHE A 109 12.83 -7.87 1.49
CA PHE A 109 13.39 -6.80 0.68
C PHE A 109 13.60 -5.52 1.48
N THR A 110 14.34 -4.57 0.91
CA THR A 110 14.63 -3.30 1.58
C THR A 110 13.54 -2.28 1.28
N ASP A 111 12.83 -1.85 2.30
CA ASP A 111 11.94 -0.71 2.36
C ASP A 111 12.33 0.15 3.57
N ALA A 112 13.30 1.05 3.38
CA ALA A 112 13.88 1.83 4.47
C ALA A 112 13.07 3.08 4.82
N ASN A 113 12.22 3.54 3.92
CA ASN A 113 11.34 4.70 4.12
C ASN A 113 9.95 4.30 4.63
N ALA A 114 9.65 3.00 4.66
CA ALA A 114 8.39 2.43 5.11
C ALA A 114 7.18 2.96 4.33
N ASP A 115 7.30 3.00 2.99
CA ASP A 115 6.19 3.35 2.10
C ASP A 115 5.51 2.11 1.49
N GLY A 116 5.97 0.91 1.82
CA GLY A 116 5.48 -0.37 1.31
C GLY A 116 6.18 -0.82 0.03
N MET A 117 6.89 0.07 -0.62
CA MET A 117 7.57 -0.19 -1.89
C MET A 117 9.03 -0.58 -1.66
N VAL A 118 9.59 -1.40 -2.54
CA VAL A 118 11.01 -1.77 -2.45
C VAL A 118 11.91 -0.61 -2.87
N ASP A 119 12.96 -0.35 -2.07
CA ASP A 119 13.91 0.72 -2.37
C ASP A 119 14.69 0.48 -3.67
N GLY A 120 14.80 1.52 -4.51
CA GLY A 120 15.51 1.45 -5.75
C GLY A 120 16.14 2.76 -6.22
N THR A 121 16.67 2.76 -7.44
CA THR A 121 17.35 3.92 -8.04
C THR A 121 16.63 4.50 -9.24
N GLY A 122 15.50 3.92 -9.63
CA GLY A 122 14.66 4.34 -10.74
C GLY A 122 13.80 3.21 -11.27
N ILE A 123 12.97 3.50 -12.24
CA ILE A 123 11.99 2.59 -12.81
C ILE A 123 12.39 2.19 -14.24
N ALA A 124 12.21 0.93 -14.57
CA ALA A 124 12.39 0.42 -15.93
C ALA A 124 11.13 0.67 -16.77
N ALA A 125 11.23 0.52 -18.10
CA ALA A 125 10.09 0.75 -19.00
C ALA A 125 8.94 -0.29 -18.86
N ASN A 126 9.05 -1.24 -17.97
CA ASN A 126 8.05 -2.26 -17.64
C ASN A 126 7.68 -2.24 -16.16
N GLY A 127 7.90 -1.14 -15.48
CA GLY A 127 7.56 -0.90 -14.10
C GLY A 127 8.58 -1.38 -13.06
N LYS A 128 9.39 -2.35 -13.39
CA LYS A 128 10.35 -2.92 -12.44
C LYS A 128 11.27 -1.90 -11.79
N VAL A 129 11.38 -1.90 -10.47
CA VAL A 129 12.29 -1.04 -9.69
C VAL A 129 13.76 -1.44 -9.90
N ILE A 130 14.54 -0.51 -10.50
CA ILE A 130 15.96 -0.73 -10.83
C ILE A 130 16.82 -0.55 -9.58
N GLY A 131 17.69 -1.53 -9.34
CA GLY A 131 18.69 -1.46 -8.26
C GLY A 131 18.14 -1.85 -6.88
N SER A 132 16.89 -2.35 -6.83
CA SER A 132 16.31 -2.98 -5.66
C SER A 132 16.89 -4.38 -5.42
N ASP A 133 16.69 -4.91 -4.24
CA ASP A 133 16.93 -6.30 -3.88
C ASP A 133 15.70 -7.21 -4.04
N GLY A 134 14.56 -6.64 -4.48
CA GLY A 134 13.35 -7.35 -4.83
C GLY A 134 13.47 -8.30 -6.02
N TYR A 135 12.33 -8.89 -6.42
CA TYR A 135 12.21 -9.78 -7.59
C TYR A 135 12.94 -11.11 -7.47
N THR A 136 13.19 -11.53 -6.26
CA THR A 136 13.62 -12.89 -5.93
C THR A 136 12.43 -13.66 -5.35
N ASN A 137 12.59 -14.91 -4.93
CA ASN A 137 11.50 -15.57 -4.23
C ASN A 137 11.26 -14.86 -2.89
N PRO A 138 10.01 -14.45 -2.59
CA PRO A 138 9.67 -13.94 -1.28
C PRO A 138 10.02 -14.91 -0.17
N ALA A 139 10.23 -14.42 1.05
CA ALA A 139 10.51 -15.24 2.20
C ALA A 139 9.35 -16.20 2.52
N ASP A 140 9.68 -17.36 3.06
CA ASP A 140 8.79 -18.37 3.63
C ASP A 140 9.61 -18.97 4.79
N VAL A 141 9.57 -18.27 5.93
CA VAL A 141 10.49 -18.52 7.05
C VAL A 141 10.14 -19.83 7.76
N ASP A 142 8.88 -20.17 7.86
CA ASP A 142 8.42 -21.43 8.48
C ASP A 142 8.42 -22.64 7.51
N ALA A 143 8.66 -22.36 6.21
CA ALA A 143 8.73 -23.34 5.12
C ALA A 143 7.45 -24.17 4.96
N ASN A 144 6.29 -23.55 5.17
CA ASN A 144 4.99 -24.20 5.01
C ASN A 144 4.49 -24.19 3.55
N GLY A 145 5.13 -23.40 2.68
CA GLY A 145 4.85 -23.26 1.25
C GLY A 145 3.90 -22.12 0.91
N VAL A 146 3.58 -21.27 1.86
CA VAL A 146 2.96 -19.95 1.67
C VAL A 146 4.06 -18.92 1.94
N ALA A 147 4.13 -17.84 1.20
CA ALA A 147 5.09 -16.78 1.48
C ALA A 147 4.61 -15.92 2.63
N ASP A 148 5.55 -15.40 3.44
CA ASP A 148 5.25 -14.67 4.68
C ASP A 148 4.31 -13.48 4.45
N TYR A 149 4.41 -12.77 3.34
CA TYR A 149 3.54 -11.64 2.99
C TYR A 149 2.05 -12.01 2.77
N ARG A 150 1.69 -13.28 2.86
CA ARG A 150 0.31 -13.81 2.78
C ARG A 150 -0.15 -14.45 4.07
N GLU A 151 0.59 -14.33 5.11
CA GLU A 151 0.30 -14.98 6.38
C GLU A 151 0.51 -14.00 7.52
N ALA A 152 -0.58 -13.44 8.05
CA ALA A 152 -0.53 -12.50 9.15
C ALA A 152 0.36 -13.01 10.29
N GLY A 153 1.39 -12.24 10.58
CA GLY A 153 2.37 -12.51 11.61
C GLY A 153 1.76 -12.47 13.03
N PRO A 154 2.47 -12.95 14.04
CA PRO A 154 2.05 -12.73 15.42
C PRO A 154 2.09 -11.23 15.74
N ASP A 155 1.04 -10.76 16.39
CA ASP A 155 0.90 -9.43 16.98
C ASP A 155 0.71 -9.62 18.48
N SER A 156 1.81 -9.48 19.24
CA SER A 156 1.86 -9.85 20.65
C SER A 156 1.14 -8.86 21.56
N ASP A 157 1.03 -7.60 21.13
CA ASP A 157 0.40 -6.54 21.91
C ASP A 157 -0.98 -6.15 21.39
N ASN A 158 -1.36 -6.67 20.23
CA ASN A 158 -2.62 -6.41 19.55
C ASN A 158 -2.83 -4.93 19.17
N ASP A 159 -1.75 -4.25 18.76
CA ASP A 159 -1.82 -2.89 18.25
C ASP A 159 -2.14 -2.83 16.74
N GLY A 160 -2.12 -3.97 16.06
CA GLY A 160 -2.42 -4.13 14.64
C GLY A 160 -1.18 -4.11 13.75
N ILE A 161 0.01 -4.25 14.32
CA ILE A 161 1.27 -4.38 13.59
C ILE A 161 1.92 -5.71 14.01
N ALA A 162 2.28 -6.53 13.03
CA ALA A 162 2.97 -7.78 13.31
C ALA A 162 4.32 -7.55 14.02
N ASP A 163 4.65 -8.41 15.00
CA ASP A 163 5.87 -8.34 15.80
C ASP A 163 7.15 -8.17 14.95
N ALA A 164 7.15 -8.68 13.72
CA ALA A 164 8.29 -8.60 12.81
C ALA A 164 8.55 -7.17 12.29
N CYS A 165 7.51 -6.34 12.22
CA CYS A 165 7.56 -4.96 11.76
C CYS A 165 7.36 -3.94 12.87
N ASP A 166 6.90 -4.38 14.01
CA ASP A 166 6.72 -3.51 15.17
C ASP A 166 8.06 -3.19 15.84
N THR A 167 8.32 -1.89 15.97
CA THR A 167 9.49 -1.35 16.67
C THR A 167 9.20 -1.00 18.13
N ILE A 168 7.95 -1.08 18.52
CA ILE A 168 7.45 -0.81 19.87
C ILE A 168 6.77 -2.09 20.38
N ASN A 169 7.53 -3.16 20.43
CA ASN A 169 7.00 -4.43 20.95
C ASN A 169 6.84 -4.34 22.47
N PRO A 170 5.60 -4.28 23.00
CA PRO A 170 5.34 -4.18 24.43
C PRO A 170 5.52 -5.49 25.19
N ILE A 171 6.24 -6.47 24.62
CA ILE A 171 6.74 -7.61 25.42
C ILE A 171 7.63 -7.11 26.56
N ASP A 172 8.14 -5.90 26.45
CA ASP A 172 8.92 -5.22 27.47
C ASP A 172 8.05 -4.19 28.23
N ASP A 173 6.94 -4.61 28.83
CA ASP A 173 6.17 -3.91 29.86
C ASP A 173 6.32 -4.73 31.16
N ASN A 174 7.44 -4.47 31.84
CA ASN A 174 7.92 -5.33 32.95
C ASN A 174 7.00 -5.31 34.17
N ASP A 175 6.31 -4.20 34.41
CA ASP A 175 5.39 -4.07 35.53
C ASP A 175 3.91 -4.27 35.15
N GLY A 176 3.59 -4.29 33.84
CA GLY A 176 2.23 -4.52 33.32
C GLY A 176 1.28 -3.35 33.52
N ASP A 177 1.78 -2.11 33.57
CA ASP A 177 0.95 -0.93 33.77
C ASP A 177 0.40 -0.34 32.46
N GLY A 178 0.85 -0.86 31.30
CA GLY A 178 0.45 -0.46 29.95
C GLY A 178 1.32 0.64 29.36
N ILE A 179 2.48 0.93 29.97
CA ILE A 179 3.53 1.78 29.43
C ILE A 179 4.72 0.85 29.14
N VAL A 180 5.20 0.83 27.89
CA VAL A 180 6.31 -0.03 27.52
C VAL A 180 7.63 0.48 28.09
N ASP A 181 8.56 -0.41 28.47
CA ASP A 181 9.85 -0.10 29.07
C ASP A 181 10.65 0.96 28.28
N ALA A 182 10.52 0.98 26.96
CA ALA A 182 11.22 1.96 26.09
C ALA A 182 10.83 3.43 26.33
N ILE A 183 9.65 3.67 26.93
CA ILE A 183 9.11 5.01 27.23
C ILE A 183 8.72 5.14 28.70
N ASP A 184 8.71 4.06 29.47
CA ASP A 184 8.57 4.12 30.90
C ASP A 184 9.84 4.76 31.52
N LEU A 185 9.75 5.28 32.67
CA LEU A 185 10.85 5.88 33.42
C LEU A 185 11.18 5.09 34.68
N ASP A 186 10.38 4.08 34.98
CA ASP A 186 10.44 3.23 36.17
C ASP A 186 9.86 1.86 35.79
N ASP A 187 10.60 1.12 34.93
CA ASP A 187 10.15 -0.08 34.22
C ASP A 187 9.56 -1.19 35.11
N ASP A 188 9.85 -1.17 36.40
CA ASP A 188 9.32 -2.16 37.36
C ASP A 188 8.45 -1.57 38.46
N ASN A 189 8.16 -0.25 38.39
CA ASN A 189 7.32 0.51 39.32
C ASN A 189 7.77 0.38 40.80
N ASP A 190 9.10 0.23 41.03
CA ASP A 190 9.64 0.13 42.40
C ASP A 190 9.86 1.52 43.05
N GLY A 191 9.76 2.59 42.27
CA GLY A 191 9.89 4.00 42.68
C GLY A 191 11.32 4.55 42.55
N ILE A 192 12.20 3.85 41.87
CA ILE A 192 13.52 4.32 41.44
C ILE A 192 13.48 4.42 39.91
N LEU A 193 14.04 5.48 39.35
CA LEU A 193 14.05 5.63 37.89
C LEU A 193 15.11 4.74 37.25
N ASP A 194 14.86 4.15 36.10
CA ASP A 194 15.80 3.31 35.34
C ASP A 194 17.15 3.96 35.14
N THR A 195 17.16 5.30 34.96
CA THR A 195 18.39 6.09 34.85
C THR A 195 19.24 6.12 36.13
N GLU A 196 18.63 5.82 37.28
CA GLU A 196 19.33 5.76 38.60
C GLU A 196 19.68 4.33 38.96
N GLU A 197 18.95 3.33 38.48
CA GLU A 197 19.23 1.91 38.72
C GLU A 197 20.35 1.37 37.84
N GLY A 198 20.45 1.87 36.59
CA GLY A 198 21.41 1.37 35.60
C GLY A 198 20.94 0.08 34.93
N THR A 199 21.77 -0.48 34.06
CA THR A 199 21.45 -1.71 33.29
C THR A 199 21.83 -2.99 34.05
N GLY A 200 21.75 -3.00 35.35
CA GLY A 200 22.06 -4.15 36.17
C GLY A 200 20.83 -4.85 36.68
N ASP A 201 20.59 -6.06 36.21
CA ASP A 201 19.72 -7.04 36.84
C ASP A 201 20.21 -7.34 38.25
N SER A 202 19.58 -6.79 39.27
CA SER A 202 20.03 -6.89 40.66
C SER A 202 19.46 -8.09 41.41
N ASP A 203 18.43 -8.75 40.88
CA ASP A 203 17.83 -9.95 41.48
C ASP A 203 18.11 -11.25 40.71
N GLY A 204 18.54 -11.17 39.42
CA GLY A 204 19.04 -12.31 38.66
C GLY A 204 18.00 -13.34 38.24
N ASP A 205 16.75 -12.91 37.98
CA ASP A 205 15.64 -13.76 37.57
C ASP A 205 15.70 -14.15 36.08
#